data_4ff29798ad69bfe897283a800c15d422
#
_entry.id   4ff29798ad69bfe897283a800c15d422
#
_cell.length_a   1.000
_cell.length_b   1.000
_cell.length_c   1.000
_cell.angle_alpha   90.00
_cell.angle_beta   90.00
_cell.angle_gamma   90.00
#
_symmetry.space_group_name_H-M   'P 1'
#
loop_
_entity.id
_entity.type
_entity.pdbx_description
1 polymer ?
#
loop_
_entity_poly.entity_id
_entity_poly.type
_entity_poly.pdbx_seq_one_letter_code
_entity_poly.pdbx_strand_id
1 'polypeptide(L)'
;MPRRAAIAALASTLNTASAARNWSALHGAVVALGPQLNALAARGAWSAAELRALKALRAVHDKAALDCAAEQELLESQLSELNTNQAGFIAYALDNDTDIELNQA
;
A
#
# COMPACT_ATOMS: atom_id res chain seq x y z
N MET A 1 -28.66 -4.53 -7.29
CA MET A 1 -27.43 -4.94 -7.98
C MET A 1 -27.13 -6.39 -7.64
N PRO A 2 -26.85 -7.24 -8.62
CA PRO A 2 -26.47 -8.63 -8.32
C PRO A 2 -25.17 -8.69 -7.54
N ARG A 3 -25.08 -9.64 -6.61
CA ARG A 3 -23.88 -9.78 -5.76
C ARG A 3 -22.61 -9.98 -6.58
N ARG A 4 -22.68 -10.75 -7.67
CA ARG A 4 -21.53 -10.98 -8.56
C ARG A 4 -20.98 -9.64 -9.09
N ALA A 5 -21.85 -8.74 -9.54
CA ALA A 5 -21.44 -7.44 -10.03
C ALA A 5 -20.88 -6.56 -8.92
N ALA A 6 -21.45 -6.63 -7.73
CA ALA A 6 -20.94 -5.92 -6.56
C ALA A 6 -19.52 -6.40 -6.17
N ILE A 7 -19.30 -7.71 -6.19
CA ILE A 7 -17.98 -8.32 -5.92
C ILE A 7 -16.96 -7.89 -6.98
N ALA A 8 -17.36 -7.92 -8.26
CA ALA A 8 -16.51 -7.46 -9.36
C ALA A 8 -16.15 -5.98 -9.23
N ALA A 9 -17.08 -5.14 -8.78
CA ALA A 9 -16.82 -3.73 -8.52
C ALA A 9 -15.83 -3.53 -7.39
N LEU A 10 -15.90 -4.31 -6.32
CA LEU A 10 -14.93 -4.29 -5.24
C LEU A 10 -13.52 -4.66 -5.74
N ALA A 11 -13.41 -5.71 -6.54
CA ALA A 11 -12.15 -6.13 -7.15
C ALA A 11 -11.57 -5.04 -8.06
N SER A 12 -12.41 -4.40 -8.86
CA SER A 12 -12.01 -3.30 -9.74
C SER A 12 -11.48 -2.11 -8.95
N THR A 13 -12.13 -1.76 -7.84
CA THR A 13 -11.68 -0.67 -6.97
C THR A 13 -10.30 -0.95 -6.39
N LEU A 14 -10.06 -2.15 -5.89
CA LEU A 14 -8.75 -2.55 -5.37
C LEU A 14 -7.68 -2.50 -6.47
N ASN A 15 -7.99 -3.06 -7.62
CA ASN A 15 -7.05 -3.13 -8.74
C ASN A 15 -6.69 -1.73 -9.25
N THR A 16 -7.67 -0.85 -9.40
CA THR A 16 -7.46 0.53 -9.85
C THR A 16 -6.57 1.29 -8.87
N ALA A 17 -6.85 1.21 -7.58
CA ALA A 17 -6.06 1.89 -6.55
C ALA A 17 -4.62 1.37 -6.52
N SER A 18 -4.45 0.05 -6.61
CA SER A 18 -3.12 -0.58 -6.62
C SER A 18 -2.32 -0.19 -7.87
N ALA A 19 -2.94 -0.25 -9.04
CA ALA A 19 -2.29 0.12 -10.31
C ALA A 19 -1.88 1.60 -10.34
N ALA A 20 -2.70 2.48 -9.75
CA ALA A 20 -2.41 3.90 -9.63
C ALA A 20 -1.43 4.23 -8.49
N ARG A 21 -1.03 3.22 -7.71
CA ARG A 21 -0.18 3.38 -6.52
C ARG A 21 -0.79 4.38 -5.52
N ASN A 22 -2.10 4.43 -5.47
CA ASN A 22 -2.84 5.24 -4.52
C ASN A 22 -3.09 4.42 -3.25
N TRP A 23 -2.10 4.36 -2.39
CA TRP A 23 -2.10 3.48 -1.22
C TRP A 23 -3.13 3.90 -0.17
N SER A 24 -3.42 5.18 -0.06
CA SER A 24 -4.48 5.68 0.81
C SER A 24 -5.85 5.18 0.37
N ALA A 25 -6.15 5.28 -0.93
CA ALA A 25 -7.40 4.76 -1.50
C ALA A 25 -7.49 3.24 -1.36
N LEU A 26 -6.38 2.54 -1.59
CA LEU A 26 -6.31 1.09 -1.43
C LEU A 26 -6.60 0.68 0.01
N HIS A 27 -5.98 1.34 0.97
CA HIS A 27 -6.21 1.08 2.39
C HIS A 27 -7.68 1.27 2.76
N GLY A 28 -8.29 2.38 2.34
CA GLY A 28 -9.71 2.63 2.59
C GLY A 28 -10.62 1.56 1.99
N ALA A 29 -10.32 1.12 0.76
CA ALA A 29 -11.07 0.07 0.09
C ALA A 29 -10.93 -1.29 0.82
N VAL A 30 -9.73 -1.63 1.27
CA VAL A 30 -9.48 -2.87 2.03
C VAL A 30 -10.20 -2.85 3.38
N VAL A 31 -10.16 -1.73 4.09
CA VAL A 31 -10.87 -1.58 5.37
C VAL A 31 -12.38 -1.75 5.20
N ALA A 32 -12.93 -1.21 4.11
CA ALA A 32 -14.36 -1.30 3.81
C ALA A 32 -14.78 -2.69 3.30
N LEU A 33 -13.86 -3.53 2.87
CA LEU A 33 -14.14 -4.80 2.20
C LEU A 33 -14.87 -5.79 3.11
N GLY A 34 -14.42 -5.96 4.35
CA GLY A 34 -15.01 -6.88 5.31
C GLY A 34 -16.49 -6.60 5.56
N PRO A 35 -16.87 -5.36 5.99
CA PRO A 35 -18.28 -5.01 6.18
C PRO A 35 -19.12 -5.16 4.91
N GLN A 36 -18.59 -4.80 3.74
CA GLN A 36 -19.30 -4.92 2.48
C GLN A 36 -19.55 -6.39 2.11
N LEU A 37 -18.55 -7.26 2.27
CA LEU A 37 -18.71 -8.69 2.02
C LEU A 37 -19.67 -9.34 3.01
N ASN A 38 -19.61 -8.94 4.29
CA ASN A 38 -20.53 -9.45 5.31
C ASN A 38 -21.99 -9.07 4.97
N ALA A 39 -22.22 -7.85 4.50
CA ALA A 39 -23.55 -7.41 4.07
C ALA A 39 -24.06 -8.24 2.89
N LEU A 40 -23.21 -8.57 1.92
CA LEU A 40 -23.56 -9.42 0.78
C LEU A 40 -23.81 -10.86 1.23
N ALA A 41 -22.99 -11.39 2.13
CA ALA A 41 -23.13 -12.74 2.66
C ALA A 41 -24.44 -12.94 3.43
N ALA A 42 -24.96 -11.90 4.06
CA ALA A 42 -26.22 -11.94 4.80
C ALA A 42 -27.43 -12.20 3.89
N ARG A 43 -27.28 -12.04 2.58
CA ARG A 43 -28.36 -12.29 1.62
C ARG A 43 -28.60 -13.78 1.35
N GLY A 44 -27.78 -14.68 1.88
CA GLY A 44 -27.92 -16.12 1.71
C GLY A 44 -26.68 -16.77 1.12
N ALA A 45 -26.79 -18.07 0.81
CA ALA A 45 -25.70 -18.86 0.29
C ALA A 45 -25.18 -18.31 -1.05
N TRP A 46 -23.86 -18.47 -1.27
CA TRP A 46 -23.24 -18.04 -2.51
C TRP A 46 -23.49 -19.03 -3.65
N SER A 47 -23.82 -18.52 -4.83
CA SER A 47 -23.88 -19.32 -6.05
C SER A 47 -22.47 -19.68 -6.53
N ALA A 48 -22.37 -20.64 -7.47
CA ALA A 48 -21.08 -21.01 -8.06
C ALA A 48 -20.42 -19.83 -8.77
N ALA A 49 -21.20 -19.00 -9.46
CA ALA A 49 -20.69 -17.80 -10.14
C ALA A 49 -20.18 -16.76 -9.14
N GLU A 50 -20.90 -16.59 -8.04
CA GLU A 50 -20.50 -15.67 -6.96
C GLU A 50 -19.23 -16.16 -6.26
N LEU A 51 -19.08 -17.46 -6.03
CA LEU A 51 -17.87 -18.04 -5.47
C LEU A 51 -16.66 -17.81 -6.38
N ARG A 52 -16.85 -17.92 -7.70
CA ARG A 52 -15.79 -17.60 -8.66
C ARG A 52 -15.41 -16.13 -8.59
N ALA A 53 -16.38 -15.24 -8.45
CA ALA A 53 -16.14 -13.80 -8.30
C ALA A 53 -15.38 -13.49 -6.99
N LEU A 54 -15.75 -14.15 -5.90
CA LEU A 54 -15.05 -14.03 -4.61
C LEU A 54 -13.59 -14.52 -4.71
N LYS A 55 -13.37 -15.61 -5.42
CA LYS A 55 -12.00 -16.13 -5.65
C LYS A 55 -11.17 -15.15 -6.47
N ALA A 56 -11.76 -14.53 -7.49
CA ALA A 56 -11.10 -13.50 -8.29
C ALA A 56 -10.78 -12.26 -7.44
N LEU A 57 -11.71 -11.83 -6.59
CA LEU A 57 -11.50 -10.73 -5.65
C LEU A 57 -10.33 -11.02 -4.71
N ARG A 58 -10.27 -12.24 -4.17
CA ARG A 58 -9.16 -12.65 -3.30
C ARG A 58 -7.82 -12.57 -4.02
N ALA A 59 -7.76 -13.00 -5.27
CA ALA A 59 -6.53 -12.92 -6.07
C ALA A 59 -6.10 -11.46 -6.28
N VAL A 60 -7.03 -10.57 -6.53
CA VAL A 60 -6.77 -9.12 -6.67
C VAL A 60 -6.28 -8.54 -5.34
N HIS A 61 -6.90 -8.90 -4.24
CA HIS A 61 -6.50 -8.48 -2.90
C HIS A 61 -5.08 -8.95 -2.58
N ASP A 62 -4.77 -10.21 -2.85
CA ASP A 62 -3.45 -10.79 -2.58
C ASP A 62 -2.38 -10.08 -3.42
N LYS A 63 -2.66 -9.81 -4.69
CA LYS A 63 -1.75 -9.06 -5.57
C LYS A 63 -1.53 -7.64 -5.06
N ALA A 64 -2.60 -6.96 -4.65
CA ALA A 64 -2.52 -5.61 -4.08
C ALA A 64 -1.68 -5.59 -2.81
N ALA A 65 -1.80 -6.61 -1.96
CA ALA A 65 -0.99 -6.75 -0.76
C ALA A 65 0.50 -6.92 -1.08
N LEU A 66 0.82 -7.70 -2.12
CA LEU A 66 2.21 -7.86 -2.59
C LEU A 66 2.76 -6.55 -3.17
N ASP A 67 1.96 -5.84 -3.95
CA ASP A 67 2.35 -4.54 -4.52
C ASP A 67 2.62 -3.51 -3.41
N CYS A 68 1.78 -3.49 -2.39
CA CYS A 68 1.95 -2.62 -1.24
C CYS A 68 3.22 -2.97 -0.45
N ALA A 69 3.48 -4.26 -0.23
CA ALA A 69 4.68 -4.72 0.46
C ALA A 69 5.96 -4.34 -0.31
N ALA A 70 5.94 -4.49 -1.64
CA ALA A 70 7.06 -4.09 -2.49
C ALA A 70 7.32 -2.57 -2.39
N GLU A 71 6.26 -1.76 -2.35
CA GLU A 71 6.38 -0.31 -2.16
C GLU A 71 6.97 0.03 -0.79
N GLN A 72 6.54 -0.67 0.26
CA GLN A 72 7.11 -0.48 1.60
C GLN A 72 8.61 -0.80 1.64
N GLU A 73 9.02 -1.88 1.00
CA GLU A 73 10.45 -2.24 0.90
C GLU A 73 11.24 -1.15 0.17
N LEU A 74 10.69 -0.64 -0.92
CA LEU A 74 11.31 0.44 -1.67
C LEU A 74 11.45 1.70 -0.82
N LEU A 75 10.40 2.08 -0.09
CA LEU A 75 10.42 3.25 0.79
C LEU A 75 11.41 3.07 1.94
N GLU A 76 11.46 1.88 2.54
CA GLU A 76 12.42 1.57 3.60
C GLU A 76 13.86 1.70 3.10
N SER A 77 14.13 1.19 1.88
CA SER A 77 15.44 1.31 1.24
C SER A 77 15.79 2.77 0.99
N GLN A 78 14.85 3.56 0.46
CA GLN A 78 15.05 4.99 0.22
C GLN A 78 15.28 5.77 1.51
N LEU A 79 14.53 5.44 2.57
CA LEU A 79 14.72 6.06 3.88
C LEU A 79 16.08 5.71 4.47
N SER A 80 16.53 4.47 4.31
CA SER A 80 17.86 4.03 4.74
C SER A 80 18.96 4.80 4.03
N GLU A 81 18.83 4.97 2.70
CA GLU A 81 19.76 5.78 1.92
C GLU A 81 19.78 7.24 2.36
N LEU A 82 18.61 7.83 2.59
CA LEU A 82 18.50 9.20 3.08
C LEU A 82 19.14 9.35 4.45
N ASN A 83 18.91 8.41 5.36
CA ASN A 83 19.52 8.44 6.69
C ASN A 83 21.05 8.33 6.60
N THR A 84 21.57 7.47 5.74
CA THR A 84 23.00 7.32 5.50
C THR A 84 23.60 8.61 4.92
N ASN A 85 22.96 9.17 3.90
CA ASN A 85 23.39 10.40 3.26
C ASN A 85 23.31 11.58 4.21
N GLN A 86 22.26 11.66 5.02
CA GLN A 86 22.08 12.71 6.01
C GLN A 86 23.13 12.64 7.09
N ALA A 87 23.43 11.45 7.59
CA ALA A 87 24.49 11.24 8.58
C ALA A 87 25.85 11.65 8.03
N GLY A 88 26.15 11.26 6.79
CA GLY A 88 27.39 11.66 6.12
C GLY A 88 27.47 13.16 5.89
N PHE A 89 26.36 13.78 5.51
CA PHE A 89 26.28 15.23 5.32
C PHE A 89 26.47 15.99 6.64
N ILE A 90 25.86 15.51 7.71
CA ILE A 90 26.03 16.11 9.05
C ILE A 90 27.48 16.00 9.51
N ALA A 91 28.11 14.84 9.33
CA ALA A 91 29.51 14.65 9.67
C ALA A 91 30.42 15.62 8.90
N TYR A 92 30.18 15.76 7.60
CA TYR A 92 30.93 16.71 6.75
C TYR A 92 30.73 18.16 7.23
N ALA A 93 29.50 18.53 7.54
CA ALA A 93 29.20 19.88 8.04
C ALA A 93 29.86 20.18 9.39
N LEU A 94 29.91 19.21 10.29
CA LEU A 94 30.57 19.33 11.58
C LEU A 94 32.08 19.52 11.41
N ASP A 95 32.73 18.75 10.54
CA ASP A 95 34.14 18.90 10.22
C ASP A 95 34.44 20.28 9.65
N ASN A 96 33.58 20.77 8.76
CA ASN A 96 33.69 22.09 8.17
C ASN A 96 33.55 23.19 9.22
N ASP A 97 32.61 23.08 10.13
CA ASP A 97 32.42 24.04 11.23
C ASP A 97 33.63 24.04 12.17
N THR A 98 34.18 22.87 12.46
CA THR A 98 35.41 22.76 13.29
C THR A 98 36.59 23.45 12.61
N ASP A 99 36.78 23.25 11.31
CA ASP A 99 37.83 23.90 10.54
C ASP A 99 37.69 25.44 10.53
N ILE A 100 36.44 25.91 10.38
CA ILE A 100 36.13 27.34 10.42
C ILE A 100 36.47 27.93 11.82
N GLU A 101 36.08 27.25 12.88
CA GLU A 101 36.38 27.67 14.25
C GLU A 101 37.88 27.72 14.50
N LEU A 102 38.62 26.70 14.06
CA LEU A 102 40.07 26.68 14.19
C LEU A 102 40.76 27.82 13.43
N ASN A 103 40.22 28.14 12.25
CA ASN A 103 40.75 29.23 11.44
C ASN A 103 40.43 30.62 12.00
N GLN A 104 39.37 30.73 12.79
CA GLN A 104 39.00 32.00 13.45
C GLN A 104 39.71 32.23 14.77
N ALA A 105 40.23 31.19 15.36
CA ALA A 105 40.95 31.25 16.59
C ALA A 105 42.43 31.66 16.34
#